data_88510303ec22a19dc1bcfcd6af9e690c
#
_entry.id   88510303ec22a19dc1bcfcd6af9e690c
#
_cell.length_a   1.000
_cell.length_b   1.000
_cell.length_c   1.000
_cell.angle_alpha   90.00
_cell.angle_beta   90.00
_cell.angle_gamma   90.00
#
_symmetry.space_group_name_H-M   'P 1'
#
loop_
_entity.id
_entity.type
_entity.pdbx_description
1 polymer ?
#
loop_
_entity_poly.entity_id
_entity_poly.type
_entity_poly.pdbx_seq_one_letter_code
_entity_poly.pdbx_strand_id
1 'polypeptide(L)'
;MQKLLLTAILALTISSSAFAEKEFMNHTSLMDHGDGHFMDMDGGMIMGQNTDTLPGGCDKIAATEEITVHAGHKYSEKFPGRMYAFDIQEYQFKPCTKLTVHFINDDNIRHQWMMHGLPKYLYPKGMFHMELTGPGKISGTLIFPPNDKTYLVHCDISQHMEKGMKAQLKIGKGSGDLPSIPGVTANVIQDDYSDSIPEKDVKKPMTAKEKKAASAVAASENESVISGVLIIGLAAGLVLAPLLSKRFKGMAVGEIVSAIFEMIAKGIGIVTKLIMGLIKIISPNKT
;
A
#
# COMPACT_ATOMS: atom_id res chain seq x y z
N MET A 1 -2.40 48.20 8.85
CA MET A 1 -3.17 47.25 8.03
C MET A 1 -2.32 46.55 6.97
N GLN A 2 -1.51 47.28 6.18
CA GLN A 2 -0.67 46.71 5.12
C GLN A 2 0.39 45.67 5.60
N LYS A 3 0.98 45.87 6.80
CA LYS A 3 1.95 44.92 7.38
C LYS A 3 1.30 43.62 7.90
N LEU A 4 0.02 43.67 8.28
CA LEU A 4 -0.75 42.46 8.68
C LEU A 4 -1.12 41.61 7.47
N LEU A 5 -1.38 42.25 6.32
CA LEU A 5 -1.67 41.54 5.07
C LEU A 5 -0.43 40.81 4.52
N LEU A 6 0.76 41.44 4.61
CA LEU A 6 2.00 40.79 4.17
C LEU A 6 2.38 39.56 5.01
N THR A 7 2.16 39.61 6.33
CA THR A 7 2.43 38.45 7.20
C THR A 7 1.42 37.31 7.00
N ALA A 8 0.16 37.63 6.69
CA ALA A 8 -0.84 36.63 6.36
C ALA A 8 -0.55 35.94 5.00
N ILE A 9 -0.09 36.69 4.00
CA ILE A 9 0.29 36.14 2.69
C ILE A 9 1.56 35.28 2.82
N LEU A 10 2.55 35.69 3.61
CA LEU A 10 3.76 34.90 3.83
C LEU A 10 3.46 33.60 4.62
N ALA A 11 2.51 33.62 5.55
CA ALA A 11 2.07 32.41 6.26
C ALA A 11 1.29 31.43 5.35
N LEU A 12 0.56 31.93 4.34
CA LEU A 12 -0.17 31.10 3.38
C LEU A 12 0.77 30.38 2.39
N THR A 13 1.92 30.96 2.07
CA THR A 13 2.88 30.37 1.12
C THR A 13 3.76 29.27 1.73
N ILE A 14 3.82 29.19 3.07
CA ILE A 14 4.61 28.14 3.76
C ILE A 14 3.81 26.87 3.98
N SER A 15 2.50 26.90 3.78
CA SER A 15 1.62 25.73 3.92
C SER A 15 1.40 24.93 2.60
N SER A 16 2.18 25.16 1.56
CA SER A 16 2.34 24.16 0.52
C SER A 16 3.06 22.97 1.16
N SER A 17 2.30 22.01 1.67
CA SER A 17 2.78 20.66 1.95
C SER A 17 3.45 20.22 0.64
N ALA A 18 4.77 20.30 0.60
CA ALA A 18 5.53 19.55 -0.37
C ALA A 18 5.18 18.09 -0.07
N PHE A 19 4.21 17.54 -0.78
CA PHE A 19 4.14 16.11 -0.99
C PHE A 19 5.44 15.82 -1.72
N ALA A 20 6.45 15.41 -0.97
CA ALA A 20 7.67 14.90 -1.56
C ALA A 20 7.21 13.70 -2.39
N GLU A 21 7.17 13.87 -3.70
CA GLU A 21 6.97 12.77 -4.63
C GLU A 21 8.08 11.76 -4.31
N LYS A 22 7.69 10.55 -3.93
CA LYS A 22 8.63 9.53 -3.53
C LYS A 22 9.49 9.20 -4.75
N GLU A 23 10.80 9.27 -4.61
CA GLU A 23 11.75 9.02 -5.70
C GLU A 23 11.59 7.57 -6.20
N PHE A 24 11.63 7.40 -7.54
CA PHE A 24 11.56 6.09 -8.17
C PHE A 24 12.82 5.29 -7.83
N MET A 25 12.64 4.11 -7.26
CA MET A 25 13.72 3.27 -6.76
C MET A 25 13.94 2.02 -7.61
N ASN A 26 15.22 1.74 -7.93
CA ASN A 26 15.62 0.49 -8.56
C ASN A 26 16.17 -0.49 -7.52
N HIS A 27 15.44 -1.56 -7.25
CA HIS A 27 15.83 -2.61 -6.31
C HIS A 27 16.74 -3.65 -7.00
N THR A 28 18.04 -3.37 -7.05
CA THR A 28 19.05 -4.21 -7.72
C THR A 28 20.04 -4.87 -6.77
N SER A 29 20.11 -4.39 -5.54
CA SER A 29 21.12 -4.84 -4.53
C SER A 29 20.47 -5.77 -3.51
N LEU A 30 19.82 -6.83 -3.98
CA LEU A 30 19.16 -7.80 -3.12
C LEU A 30 20.19 -8.73 -2.45
N MET A 31 20.04 -8.97 -1.16
CA MET A 31 20.84 -9.90 -0.36
C MET A 31 20.06 -11.19 -0.13
N ASP A 32 20.75 -12.33 -0.26
CA ASP A 32 20.18 -13.64 0.06
C ASP A 32 20.12 -13.85 1.57
N HIS A 33 18.91 -14.12 2.08
CA HIS A 33 18.66 -14.43 3.49
C HIS A 33 18.68 -15.93 3.82
N GLY A 34 19.01 -16.79 2.83
CA GLY A 34 19.29 -18.22 3.04
C GLY A 34 18.07 -19.14 3.04
N ASP A 35 16.87 -18.62 2.92
CA ASP A 35 15.60 -19.39 2.88
C ASP A 35 14.84 -19.22 1.55
N GLY A 36 15.54 -18.76 0.51
CA GLY A 36 14.99 -18.45 -0.80
C GLY A 36 14.37 -17.06 -0.92
N HIS A 37 14.60 -16.20 0.08
CA HIS A 37 14.26 -14.79 0.04
C HIS A 37 15.48 -13.94 -0.27
N PHE A 38 15.32 -13.08 -1.27
CA PHE A 38 16.26 -12.02 -1.63
C PHE A 38 15.64 -10.70 -1.30
N MET A 39 16.25 -9.90 -0.43
CA MET A 39 15.69 -8.63 0.06
C MET A 39 16.76 -7.54 0.06
N ASP A 40 16.32 -6.31 -0.06
CA ASP A 40 17.12 -5.11 0.24
C ASP A 40 16.59 -4.36 1.46
N MET A 41 17.31 -3.30 1.85
CA MET A 41 16.93 -2.47 3.00
C MET A 41 15.80 -1.47 2.68
N ASP A 42 15.46 -1.32 1.40
CA ASP A 42 14.52 -0.32 0.90
C ASP A 42 13.13 -0.91 0.61
N GLY A 43 12.93 -2.20 0.92
CA GLY A 43 11.64 -2.88 0.87
C GLY A 43 11.34 -3.57 -0.46
N GLY A 44 12.38 -3.89 -1.24
CA GLY A 44 12.31 -4.82 -2.36
C GLY A 44 12.52 -6.26 -1.90
N MET A 45 11.71 -7.20 -2.37
CA MET A 45 11.83 -8.62 -2.04
C MET A 45 11.49 -9.52 -3.24
N ILE A 46 12.27 -10.59 -3.39
CA ILE A 46 11.97 -11.70 -4.30
C ILE A 46 12.05 -13.02 -3.53
N MET A 47 11.06 -13.88 -3.72
CA MET A 47 11.10 -15.28 -3.25
C MET A 47 10.89 -16.22 -4.43
N GLY A 48 11.65 -17.32 -4.44
CA GLY A 48 11.57 -18.33 -5.50
C GLY A 48 12.35 -17.96 -6.76
N GLN A 49 13.37 -17.11 -6.64
CA GLN A 49 14.31 -16.83 -7.74
C GLN A 49 14.92 -18.14 -8.27
N ASN A 50 14.81 -18.35 -9.60
CA ASN A 50 15.39 -19.51 -10.25
C ASN A 50 15.90 -19.13 -11.65
N THR A 51 17.22 -19.06 -11.78
CA THR A 51 17.89 -18.60 -13.01
C THR A 51 18.42 -19.73 -13.89
N ASP A 52 18.58 -20.97 -13.34
CA ASP A 52 19.34 -22.03 -14.02
C ASP A 52 18.86 -23.46 -13.73
N THR A 53 18.11 -23.70 -12.65
CA THR A 53 17.70 -25.05 -12.28
C THR A 53 16.42 -25.47 -12.98
N LEU A 54 16.52 -26.48 -13.84
CA LEU A 54 15.39 -26.98 -14.62
C LEU A 54 14.36 -27.68 -13.74
N PRO A 55 13.06 -27.37 -13.88
CA PRO A 55 11.98 -28.17 -13.32
C PRO A 55 11.99 -29.60 -13.88
N GLY A 56 11.62 -30.58 -13.05
CA GLY A 56 11.50 -31.96 -13.49
C GLY A 56 10.58 -32.12 -14.70
N GLY A 57 11.03 -32.83 -15.70
CA GLY A 57 10.35 -32.99 -17.00
C GLY A 57 10.72 -31.94 -18.04
N CYS A 58 11.57 -30.97 -17.74
CA CYS A 58 12.19 -30.08 -18.71
C CYS A 58 13.60 -30.60 -19.04
N ASP A 59 13.84 -31.00 -20.30
CA ASP A 59 15.17 -31.42 -20.75
C ASP A 59 16.10 -30.23 -21.03
N LYS A 60 15.51 -29.09 -21.37
CA LYS A 60 16.20 -27.82 -21.64
C LYS A 60 15.25 -26.63 -21.50
N ILE A 61 15.81 -25.44 -21.44
CA ILE A 61 15.04 -24.20 -21.58
C ILE A 61 14.48 -24.12 -23.00
N ALA A 62 13.15 -24.10 -23.13
CA ALA A 62 12.45 -24.06 -24.40
C ALA A 62 12.40 -22.66 -25.02
N ALA A 63 12.38 -21.63 -24.20
CA ALA A 63 12.45 -20.22 -24.57
C ALA A 63 13.02 -19.39 -23.43
N THR A 64 13.62 -18.25 -23.75
CA THR A 64 13.98 -17.22 -22.75
C THR A 64 13.22 -15.95 -23.14
N GLU A 65 12.43 -15.47 -22.21
CA GLU A 65 11.55 -14.32 -22.43
C GLU A 65 11.67 -13.32 -21.27
N GLU A 66 11.42 -12.07 -21.58
CA GLU A 66 11.39 -10.98 -20.60
C GLU A 66 10.10 -10.20 -20.75
N ILE A 67 9.48 -9.83 -19.63
CA ILE A 67 8.28 -8.98 -19.61
C ILE A 67 8.47 -7.85 -18.62
N THR A 68 7.84 -6.72 -18.91
CA THR A 68 7.64 -5.65 -17.95
C THR A 68 6.18 -5.63 -17.54
N VAL A 69 5.94 -5.60 -16.24
CA VAL A 69 4.61 -5.56 -15.64
C VAL A 69 4.51 -4.33 -14.77
N HIS A 70 3.53 -3.51 -15.03
CA HIS A 70 3.21 -2.36 -14.21
C HIS A 70 2.04 -2.65 -13.28
N ALA A 71 2.10 -2.16 -12.04
CA ALA A 71 1.06 -2.26 -11.04
C ALA A 71 0.69 -0.87 -10.52
N GLY A 72 -0.60 -0.65 -10.27
CA GLY A 72 -1.06 0.59 -9.65
C GLY A 72 -2.52 0.92 -9.93
N HIS A 73 -2.97 2.02 -9.29
CA HIS A 73 -4.33 2.54 -9.41
C HIS A 73 -4.68 2.89 -10.87
N LYS A 74 -3.79 3.55 -11.60
CA LYS A 74 -4.03 4.04 -12.97
C LYS A 74 -4.42 2.93 -13.95
N TYR A 75 -3.98 1.69 -13.71
CA TYR A 75 -4.28 0.57 -14.59
C TYR A 75 -5.67 -0.01 -14.37
N SER A 76 -6.33 0.34 -13.25
CA SER A 76 -7.69 -0.08 -12.94
C SER A 76 -8.77 0.80 -13.57
N GLU A 77 -8.44 1.99 -14.06
CA GLU A 77 -9.40 2.96 -14.63
C GLU A 77 -10.25 2.37 -15.76
N LYS A 78 -9.67 1.45 -16.53
CA LYS A 78 -10.37 0.72 -17.61
C LYS A 78 -11.34 -0.37 -17.09
N PHE A 79 -11.36 -0.66 -15.78
CA PHE A 79 -12.16 -1.72 -15.17
C PHE A 79 -13.11 -1.13 -14.12
N PRO A 80 -14.39 -0.86 -14.46
CA PRO A 80 -15.35 -0.28 -13.53
C PRO A 80 -15.45 -1.06 -12.21
N GLY A 81 -15.41 -0.35 -11.09
CA GLY A 81 -15.48 -0.93 -9.75
C GLY A 81 -14.19 -1.60 -9.25
N ARG A 82 -13.07 -1.43 -9.96
CA ARG A 82 -11.75 -1.87 -9.50
C ARG A 82 -10.92 -0.69 -9.02
N MET A 83 -10.05 -0.94 -8.03
CA MET A 83 -9.14 0.08 -7.47
C MET A 83 -7.72 -0.09 -7.93
N TYR A 84 -7.30 -1.35 -8.14
CA TYR A 84 -5.93 -1.71 -8.48
C TYR A 84 -5.94 -2.66 -9.66
N ALA A 85 -4.91 -2.60 -10.49
CA ALA A 85 -4.70 -3.59 -11.53
C ALA A 85 -3.21 -3.68 -11.92
N PHE A 86 -2.87 -4.77 -12.57
CA PHE A 86 -1.71 -4.83 -13.45
C PHE A 86 -2.08 -4.18 -14.80
N ASP A 87 -1.10 -3.75 -15.57
CA ASP A 87 -1.30 -3.25 -16.94
C ASP A 87 -1.72 -4.37 -17.90
N ILE A 88 -1.29 -5.61 -17.63
CA ILE A 88 -1.57 -6.83 -18.41
C ILE A 88 -2.35 -7.82 -17.53
N GLN A 89 -3.46 -8.35 -18.01
CA GLN A 89 -4.32 -9.30 -17.31
C GLN A 89 -4.20 -10.73 -17.79
N GLU A 90 -3.55 -10.98 -18.93
CA GLU A 90 -3.33 -12.33 -19.46
C GLU A 90 -1.93 -12.44 -20.05
N TYR A 91 -1.23 -13.52 -19.70
CA TYR A 91 0.08 -13.90 -20.21
C TYR A 91 0.01 -15.30 -20.81
N GLN A 92 0.82 -15.55 -21.84
CA GLN A 92 0.92 -16.85 -22.50
C GLN A 92 2.39 -17.20 -22.76
N PHE A 93 2.85 -18.33 -22.21
CA PHE A 93 4.22 -18.80 -22.38
C PHE A 93 4.26 -20.28 -22.78
N LYS A 94 5.38 -20.70 -23.38
CA LYS A 94 5.65 -22.12 -23.64
C LYS A 94 6.04 -22.83 -22.34
N PRO A 95 5.75 -24.14 -22.21
CA PRO A 95 6.35 -24.96 -21.17
C PRO A 95 7.88 -24.84 -21.14
N CYS A 96 8.52 -24.96 -19.99
CA CYS A 96 9.97 -24.85 -19.79
C CYS A 96 10.58 -23.50 -20.24
N THR A 97 9.78 -22.44 -20.32
CA THR A 97 10.30 -21.09 -20.57
C THR A 97 10.98 -20.55 -19.33
N LYS A 98 12.17 -19.97 -19.50
CA LYS A 98 12.83 -19.09 -18.53
C LYS A 98 12.28 -17.69 -18.72
N LEU A 99 11.55 -17.18 -17.72
CA LEU A 99 10.92 -15.87 -17.74
C LEU A 99 11.63 -14.94 -16.77
N THR A 100 12.06 -13.77 -17.24
CA THR A 100 12.44 -12.64 -16.37
C THR A 100 11.30 -11.64 -16.34
N VAL A 101 10.83 -11.32 -15.15
CA VAL A 101 9.78 -10.33 -14.91
C VAL A 101 10.39 -9.07 -14.34
N HIS A 102 10.18 -7.95 -15.01
CA HIS A 102 10.49 -6.62 -14.53
C HIS A 102 9.21 -6.03 -13.92
N PHE A 103 9.08 -6.11 -12.61
CA PHE A 103 7.92 -5.61 -11.90
C PHE A 103 8.13 -4.14 -11.50
N ILE A 104 7.23 -3.26 -11.97
CA ILE A 104 7.22 -1.83 -11.70
C ILE A 104 5.98 -1.51 -10.90
N ASN A 105 6.16 -0.97 -9.72
CA ASN A 105 5.10 -0.41 -8.91
C ASN A 105 5.06 1.11 -9.13
N ASP A 106 3.97 1.60 -9.71
CA ASP A 106 3.79 3.03 -10.02
C ASP A 106 3.10 3.81 -8.88
N ASP A 107 2.60 3.11 -7.85
CA ASP A 107 1.97 3.71 -6.68
C ASP A 107 2.97 3.98 -5.55
N ASN A 108 2.60 4.83 -4.60
CA ASN A 108 3.37 5.07 -3.37
C ASN A 108 3.14 4.03 -2.26
N ILE A 109 2.32 3.03 -2.52
CA ILE A 109 2.03 1.92 -1.61
C ILE A 109 2.71 0.64 -2.05
N ARG A 110 2.64 -0.40 -1.21
CA ARG A 110 3.22 -1.70 -1.51
C ARG A 110 2.32 -2.50 -2.44
N HIS A 111 2.91 -3.12 -3.46
CA HIS A 111 2.27 -4.08 -4.35
C HIS A 111 3.13 -5.33 -4.52
N GLN A 112 2.47 -6.40 -4.96
CA GLN A 112 3.09 -7.70 -5.21
C GLN A 112 2.71 -8.22 -6.59
N TRP A 113 3.62 -8.95 -7.20
CA TRP A 113 3.37 -9.83 -8.33
C TRP A 113 3.77 -11.23 -7.92
N MET A 114 2.79 -12.09 -7.67
CA MET A 114 3.06 -13.42 -7.15
C MET A 114 2.16 -14.46 -7.79
N MET A 115 2.64 -15.70 -7.78
CA MET A 115 1.92 -16.88 -8.24
C MET A 115 2.22 -18.09 -7.37
N HIS A 116 1.24 -18.97 -7.24
CA HIS A 116 1.32 -20.21 -6.49
C HIS A 116 1.20 -21.44 -7.40
N GLY A 117 1.53 -22.60 -6.85
CA GLY A 117 1.35 -23.89 -7.51
C GLY A 117 2.52 -24.30 -8.38
N LEU A 118 3.68 -23.67 -8.18
CA LEU A 118 4.97 -24.12 -8.72
C LEU A 118 5.49 -25.36 -7.97
N PRO A 119 6.43 -26.14 -8.53
CA PRO A 119 7.01 -27.31 -7.87
C PRO A 119 7.71 -26.95 -6.55
N LYS A 120 7.25 -27.50 -5.43
CA LYS A 120 7.78 -27.16 -4.09
C LYS A 120 9.22 -27.62 -3.86
N TYR A 121 9.71 -28.60 -4.61
CA TYR A 121 11.11 -29.05 -4.52
C TYR A 121 12.09 -28.03 -5.12
N LEU A 122 11.59 -27.05 -5.89
CA LEU A 122 12.40 -26.04 -6.57
C LEU A 122 12.06 -24.61 -6.12
N TYR A 123 10.80 -24.38 -5.78
CA TYR A 123 10.31 -23.07 -5.37
C TYR A 123 9.85 -23.11 -3.90
N PRO A 124 10.40 -22.27 -3.01
CA PRO A 124 9.96 -22.21 -1.62
C PRO A 124 8.44 -22.07 -1.53
N LYS A 125 7.79 -22.88 -0.72
CA LYS A 125 6.33 -22.94 -0.57
C LYS A 125 5.56 -23.13 -1.89
N GLY A 126 6.21 -23.45 -3.01
CA GLY A 126 5.63 -23.53 -4.33
C GLY A 126 5.25 -22.18 -4.93
N MET A 127 5.97 -21.13 -4.61
CA MET A 127 5.66 -19.75 -5.00
C MET A 127 6.82 -19.10 -5.75
N PHE A 128 6.46 -18.17 -6.63
CA PHE A 128 7.32 -17.09 -7.07
C PHE A 128 6.67 -15.78 -6.67
N HIS A 129 7.41 -14.90 -6.02
CA HIS A 129 6.88 -13.70 -5.41
C HIS A 129 7.87 -12.54 -5.55
N MET A 130 7.38 -11.43 -6.06
CA MET A 130 8.08 -10.15 -6.06
C MET A 130 7.22 -9.12 -5.33
N GLU A 131 7.86 -8.33 -4.48
CA GLU A 131 7.21 -7.32 -3.67
C GLU A 131 8.07 -6.08 -3.60
N LEU A 132 7.45 -4.91 -3.73
CA LEU A 132 8.11 -3.65 -3.43
C LEU A 132 7.14 -2.56 -3.02
N THR A 133 7.64 -1.64 -2.20
CA THR A 133 6.97 -0.37 -1.93
C THR A 133 7.41 0.62 -2.99
N GLY A 134 6.47 1.07 -3.83
CA GLY A 134 6.81 1.97 -4.93
C GLY A 134 6.84 3.47 -4.54
N PRO A 135 7.06 4.31 -5.55
CA PRO A 135 7.33 3.95 -6.93
C PRO A 135 8.71 3.29 -7.09
N GLY A 136 8.78 2.23 -7.88
CA GLY A 136 10.05 1.51 -8.04
C GLY A 136 9.96 0.30 -8.94
N LYS A 137 11.11 -0.34 -9.16
CA LYS A 137 11.27 -1.52 -10.01
C LYS A 137 12.10 -2.60 -9.31
N ILE A 138 11.65 -3.85 -9.46
CA ILE A 138 12.39 -5.05 -9.07
C ILE A 138 12.34 -6.07 -10.22
N SER A 139 13.35 -6.92 -10.36
CA SER A 139 13.39 -7.91 -11.43
C SER A 139 13.69 -9.29 -10.89
N GLY A 140 12.88 -10.28 -11.27
CA GLY A 140 13.01 -11.66 -10.84
C GLY A 140 12.88 -12.64 -11.99
N THR A 141 13.53 -13.80 -11.86
CA THR A 141 13.55 -14.83 -12.90
C THR A 141 13.03 -16.16 -12.35
N LEU A 142 12.20 -16.84 -13.15
CA LEU A 142 11.72 -18.18 -12.87
C LEU A 142 11.74 -19.03 -14.13
N ILE A 143 11.69 -20.37 -13.97
CA ILE A 143 11.59 -21.34 -15.07
C ILE A 143 10.30 -22.12 -14.87
N PHE A 144 9.43 -22.10 -15.87
CA PHE A 144 8.14 -22.80 -15.80
C PHE A 144 8.29 -24.31 -15.94
N PRO A 145 7.45 -25.10 -15.23
CA PRO A 145 7.38 -26.55 -15.43
C PRO A 145 6.82 -26.93 -16.81
N PRO A 146 6.96 -28.20 -17.23
CA PRO A 146 6.60 -28.65 -18.57
C PRO A 146 5.09 -28.77 -18.83
N ASN A 147 4.26 -28.70 -17.79
CA ASN A 147 2.84 -29.02 -17.88
C ASN A 147 2.01 -27.84 -18.36
N ASP A 148 0.99 -28.10 -19.18
CA ASP A 148 -0.07 -27.15 -19.50
C ASP A 148 -0.79 -26.73 -18.20
N LYS A 149 -0.77 -25.45 -17.86
CA LYS A 149 -1.41 -24.95 -16.63
C LYS A 149 -1.70 -23.46 -16.71
N THR A 150 -2.82 -23.06 -16.11
CA THR A 150 -3.15 -21.66 -15.88
C THR A 150 -2.87 -21.32 -14.42
N TYR A 151 -2.08 -20.29 -14.20
CA TYR A 151 -1.73 -19.77 -12.88
C TYR A 151 -2.46 -18.46 -12.63
N LEU A 152 -2.93 -18.29 -11.41
CA LEU A 152 -3.35 -16.97 -10.92
C LEU A 152 -2.10 -16.16 -10.57
N VAL A 153 -1.98 -15.00 -11.16
CA VAL A 153 -1.04 -13.95 -10.76
C VAL A 153 -1.83 -12.90 -9.99
N HIS A 154 -1.37 -12.52 -8.81
CA HIS A 154 -2.12 -11.58 -7.97
C HIS A 154 -1.21 -10.81 -7.00
N CYS A 155 -1.77 -9.78 -6.40
CA CYS A 155 -1.23 -9.10 -5.23
C CYS A 155 -1.93 -9.63 -3.99
N ASP A 156 -1.17 -10.15 -3.01
CA ASP A 156 -1.70 -10.74 -1.77
C ASP A 156 -1.78 -9.72 -0.61
N ILE A 157 -1.53 -8.46 -0.89
CA ILE A 157 -1.82 -7.38 0.06
C ILE A 157 -3.34 -7.34 0.28
N SER A 158 -3.75 -7.20 1.54
CA SER A 158 -5.15 -7.25 1.95
C SER A 158 -6.06 -6.45 1.01
N GLN A 159 -7.08 -7.11 0.47
CA GLN A 159 -8.09 -6.60 -0.47
C GLN A 159 -7.59 -6.20 -1.88
N HIS A 160 -6.28 -6.20 -2.17
CA HIS A 160 -5.80 -5.77 -3.49
C HIS A 160 -6.27 -6.70 -4.61
N MET A 161 -6.24 -8.01 -4.39
CA MET A 161 -6.73 -9.01 -5.34
C MET A 161 -8.23 -8.87 -5.59
N GLU A 162 -9.04 -8.71 -4.55
CA GLU A 162 -10.50 -8.53 -4.62
C GLU A 162 -10.85 -7.23 -5.35
N LYS A 163 -10.04 -6.19 -5.12
CA LYS A 163 -10.18 -4.89 -5.77
C LYS A 163 -9.60 -4.83 -7.18
N GLY A 164 -9.15 -5.96 -7.73
CA GLY A 164 -8.83 -6.11 -9.14
C GLY A 164 -7.39 -6.42 -9.50
N MET A 165 -6.43 -6.40 -8.55
CA MET A 165 -5.02 -6.64 -8.86
C MET A 165 -4.73 -8.13 -9.03
N LYS A 166 -5.19 -8.68 -10.15
CA LYS A 166 -4.99 -10.08 -10.57
C LYS A 166 -4.98 -10.22 -12.07
N ALA A 167 -4.28 -11.25 -12.53
CA ALA A 167 -4.14 -11.65 -13.92
C ALA A 167 -4.08 -13.18 -14.01
N GLN A 168 -4.20 -13.74 -15.21
CA GLN A 168 -3.92 -15.15 -15.45
C GLN A 168 -2.68 -15.32 -16.32
N LEU A 169 -1.92 -16.37 -16.03
CA LEU A 169 -0.73 -16.75 -16.77
C LEU A 169 -0.88 -18.21 -17.25
N LYS A 170 -0.92 -18.38 -18.55
CA LYS A 170 -1.08 -19.68 -19.18
C LYS A 170 0.26 -20.25 -19.64
N ILE A 171 0.56 -21.47 -19.25
CA ILE A 171 1.67 -22.24 -19.78
C ILE A 171 1.13 -23.28 -20.76
N GLY A 172 1.72 -23.36 -21.96
CA GLY A 172 1.22 -24.22 -23.01
C GLY A 172 -0.22 -23.87 -23.39
N LYS A 173 -1.13 -24.84 -23.34
CA LYS A 173 -2.56 -24.61 -23.62
C LYS A 173 -3.33 -24.05 -22.41
N GLY A 174 -2.66 -23.96 -21.26
CA GLY A 174 -3.34 -23.68 -20.00
C GLY A 174 -4.22 -24.83 -19.52
N SER A 175 -4.91 -24.63 -18.41
CA SER A 175 -5.90 -25.57 -17.82
C SER A 175 -7.32 -24.99 -17.78
N GLY A 176 -7.60 -24.02 -18.64
CA GLY A 176 -8.83 -23.23 -18.67
C GLY A 176 -8.64 -21.83 -18.14
N ASP A 177 -9.64 -20.98 -18.34
CA ASP A 177 -9.63 -19.60 -17.85
C ASP A 177 -9.98 -19.52 -16.36
N LEU A 178 -9.34 -18.61 -15.65
CA LEU A 178 -9.66 -18.32 -14.26
C LEU A 178 -10.83 -17.33 -14.17
N PRO A 179 -11.71 -17.46 -13.18
CA PRO A 179 -12.85 -16.57 -13.02
C PRO A 179 -12.44 -15.18 -12.54
N SER A 180 -13.23 -14.19 -12.91
CA SER A 180 -13.11 -12.81 -12.41
C SER A 180 -11.76 -12.12 -12.69
N ILE A 181 -11.08 -12.47 -13.79
CA ILE A 181 -9.90 -11.75 -14.26
C ILE A 181 -10.36 -10.45 -14.95
N PRO A 182 -9.96 -9.26 -14.47
CA PRO A 182 -10.45 -8.00 -15.03
C PRO A 182 -10.25 -7.90 -16.55
N GLY A 183 -11.32 -7.64 -17.29
CA GLY A 183 -11.27 -7.50 -18.75
C GLY A 183 -11.02 -8.77 -19.55
N VAL A 184 -10.81 -9.93 -18.93
CA VAL A 184 -10.59 -11.23 -19.58
C VAL A 184 -11.77 -12.17 -19.36
N THR A 185 -12.17 -12.37 -18.10
CA THR A 185 -13.27 -13.28 -17.75
C THR A 185 -14.34 -12.58 -16.93
N ALA A 186 -15.57 -13.10 -17.03
CA ALA A 186 -16.69 -12.54 -16.28
C ALA A 186 -16.45 -12.60 -14.76
N ASN A 187 -16.92 -11.57 -14.05
CA ASN A 187 -16.95 -11.61 -12.61
C ASN A 187 -17.88 -12.73 -12.16
N VAL A 188 -17.39 -13.58 -11.29
CA VAL A 188 -18.25 -14.48 -10.54
C VAL A 188 -18.97 -13.61 -9.52
N ILE A 189 -20.28 -13.44 -9.71
CA ILE A 189 -21.14 -12.77 -8.74
C ILE A 189 -21.23 -13.70 -7.55
N GLN A 190 -20.83 -13.20 -6.40
CA GLN A 190 -20.80 -14.00 -5.20
C GLN A 190 -22.16 -14.10 -4.55
N ASP A 191 -22.33 -15.26 -3.95
CA ASP A 191 -23.17 -15.57 -2.80
C ASP A 191 -24.54 -14.90 -2.81
N ASP A 192 -25.50 -15.61 -3.37
CA ASP A 192 -26.91 -15.31 -3.15
C ASP A 192 -27.26 -15.79 -1.72
N TYR A 193 -27.31 -14.86 -0.79
CA TYR A 193 -27.75 -15.10 0.58
C TYR A 193 -29.26 -15.00 0.75
N SER A 194 -30.03 -14.89 -0.34
CA SER A 194 -31.49 -14.75 -0.27
C SER A 194 -32.15 -15.90 0.49
N ASP A 195 -31.61 -17.12 0.37
CA ASP A 195 -32.12 -18.31 1.06
C ASP A 195 -31.67 -18.40 2.53
N SER A 196 -30.67 -17.64 2.94
CA SER A 196 -30.13 -17.64 4.30
C SER A 196 -30.73 -16.59 5.21
N ILE A 197 -31.47 -15.61 4.65
CA ILE A 197 -32.15 -14.57 5.42
C ILE A 197 -33.59 -15.05 5.69
N PRO A 198 -33.98 -15.29 6.96
CA PRO A 198 -35.36 -15.64 7.28
C PRO A 198 -36.33 -14.57 6.78
N GLU A 199 -37.34 -14.95 6.02
CA GLU A 199 -38.29 -14.03 5.37
C GLU A 199 -38.99 -13.08 6.35
N LYS A 200 -38.92 -13.34 7.65
CA LYS A 200 -39.48 -12.52 8.73
C LYS A 200 -38.72 -11.22 8.98
N ASP A 201 -37.44 -11.15 8.61
CA ASP A 201 -36.59 -9.98 8.91
C ASP A 201 -36.57 -8.94 7.78
N VAL A 202 -37.03 -9.30 6.58
CA VAL A 202 -37.02 -8.44 5.39
C VAL A 202 -38.18 -7.45 5.38
N LYS A 203 -39.24 -7.63 6.19
CA LYS A 203 -40.50 -6.87 6.11
C LYS A 203 -40.71 -5.79 7.17
N LYS A 204 -39.69 -5.42 7.94
CA LYS A 204 -39.86 -4.28 8.85
C LYS A 204 -39.41 -3.00 8.16
N PRO A 205 -40.31 -2.08 7.77
CA PRO A 205 -39.88 -0.79 7.26
C PRO A 205 -39.06 -0.10 8.35
N MET A 206 -37.85 0.33 8.02
CA MET A 206 -37.04 1.12 8.92
C MET A 206 -37.82 2.34 9.40
N THR A 207 -37.93 2.49 10.69
CA THR A 207 -38.59 3.67 11.30
C THR A 207 -37.79 4.93 10.95
N ALA A 208 -38.47 6.08 10.98
CA ALA A 208 -37.86 7.37 10.67
C ALA A 208 -36.59 7.63 11.56
N LYS A 209 -36.55 7.03 12.74
CA LYS A 209 -35.42 7.11 13.68
C LYS A 209 -34.25 6.25 13.23
N GLU A 210 -34.48 5.08 12.66
CA GLU A 210 -33.44 4.18 12.12
C GLU A 210 -32.89 4.73 10.80
N LYS A 211 -33.71 5.30 9.92
CA LYS A 211 -33.25 6.02 8.72
C LYS A 211 -32.34 7.19 9.08
N LYS A 212 -32.67 7.93 10.17
CA LYS A 212 -31.83 9.04 10.64
C LYS A 212 -30.50 8.56 11.24
N ALA A 213 -30.48 7.40 11.92
CA ALA A 213 -29.27 6.79 12.41
C ALA A 213 -28.38 6.23 11.28
N ALA A 214 -28.97 5.54 10.29
CA ALA A 214 -28.26 5.04 9.11
C ALA A 214 -27.70 6.19 8.26
N SER A 215 -28.46 7.29 8.11
CA SER A 215 -27.99 8.51 7.44
C SER A 215 -26.85 9.21 8.20
N ALA A 216 -26.85 9.14 9.53
CA ALA A 216 -25.77 9.70 10.36
C ALA A 216 -24.48 8.86 10.27
N VAL A 217 -24.59 7.54 10.16
CA VAL A 217 -23.44 6.64 9.96
C VAL A 217 -22.86 6.80 8.54
N ALA A 218 -23.70 6.84 7.52
CA ALA A 218 -23.26 7.09 6.14
C ALA A 218 -22.64 8.49 5.94
N ALA A 219 -23.04 9.48 6.76
CA ALA A 219 -22.42 10.81 6.74
C ALA A 219 -21.07 10.87 7.45
N SER A 220 -20.72 9.85 8.26
CA SER A 220 -19.42 9.78 8.94
C SER A 220 -18.33 9.08 8.11
N GLU A 221 -18.68 8.41 7.02
CA GLU A 221 -17.74 7.76 6.11
C GLU A 221 -17.26 8.66 4.95
N ASN A 222 -17.78 9.87 4.84
CA ASN A 222 -17.13 10.90 4.03
C ASN A 222 -15.93 11.44 4.85
N GLU A 223 -14.74 10.87 4.62
CA GLU A 223 -13.49 11.47 5.10
C GLU A 223 -13.44 12.93 4.65
N SER A 224 -13.79 13.83 5.58
CA SER A 224 -13.58 15.25 5.36
C SER A 224 -12.06 15.45 5.24
N VAL A 225 -11.63 16.11 4.18
CA VAL A 225 -10.22 16.53 3.93
C VAL A 225 -9.65 17.33 5.12
N ILE A 226 -10.48 17.68 6.09
CA ILE A 226 -10.14 18.39 7.31
C ILE A 226 -10.02 17.36 8.44
N SER A 227 -8.81 16.86 8.69
CA SER A 227 -8.56 15.98 9.85
C SER A 227 -8.81 16.72 11.17
N GLY A 228 -9.31 16.01 12.18
CA GLY A 228 -9.52 16.58 13.52
C GLY A 228 -8.26 17.25 14.10
N VAL A 229 -7.08 16.78 13.71
CA VAL A 229 -5.78 17.37 14.07
C VAL A 229 -5.62 18.77 13.48
N LEU A 230 -6.09 19.00 12.26
CA LEU A 230 -6.02 20.31 11.60
C LEU A 230 -6.95 21.31 12.28
N ILE A 231 -8.16 20.90 12.68
CA ILE A 231 -9.10 21.75 13.41
C ILE A 231 -8.54 22.13 14.79
N ILE A 232 -7.98 21.16 15.52
CA ILE A 232 -7.36 21.40 16.83
C ILE A 232 -6.13 22.31 16.68
N GLY A 233 -5.30 22.09 15.67
CA GLY A 233 -4.12 22.93 15.38
C GLY A 233 -4.51 24.37 15.06
N LEU A 234 -5.55 24.57 14.24
CA LEU A 234 -6.03 25.88 13.84
C LEU A 234 -6.68 26.64 15.03
N ALA A 235 -7.47 25.95 15.84
CA ALA A 235 -8.06 26.50 17.06
C ALA A 235 -6.98 26.89 18.09
N ALA A 236 -6.00 26.03 18.32
CA ALA A 236 -4.87 26.31 19.20
C ALA A 236 -4.04 27.50 18.68
N GLY A 237 -3.79 27.57 17.36
CA GLY A 237 -3.09 28.68 16.72
C GLY A 237 -3.82 30.01 16.89
N LEU A 238 -5.14 30.06 16.72
CA LEU A 238 -5.95 31.26 16.90
C LEU A 238 -5.96 31.76 18.34
N VAL A 239 -5.97 30.87 19.32
CA VAL A 239 -5.92 31.23 20.74
C VAL A 239 -4.52 31.68 21.15
N LEU A 240 -3.47 31.04 20.67
CA LEU A 240 -2.09 31.33 21.03
C LEU A 240 -1.52 32.57 20.29
N ALA A 241 -1.99 32.87 19.09
CA ALA A 241 -1.47 33.99 18.29
C ALA A 241 -1.50 35.35 19.03
N PRO A 242 -2.60 35.79 19.67
CA PRO A 242 -2.63 37.04 20.40
C PRO A 242 -1.75 37.03 21.65
N LEU A 243 -1.54 35.88 22.29
CA LEU A 243 -0.64 35.74 23.46
C LEU A 243 0.82 35.82 23.01
N LEU A 244 1.17 35.14 21.94
CA LEU A 244 2.51 35.14 21.35
C LEU A 244 2.87 36.53 20.79
N SER A 245 1.93 37.20 20.10
CA SER A 245 2.16 38.55 19.58
C SER A 245 2.45 39.57 20.63
N LYS A 246 1.82 39.47 21.80
CA LYS A 246 2.14 40.32 22.96
C LYS A 246 3.54 40.05 23.54
N ARG A 247 3.94 38.79 23.62
CA ARG A 247 5.22 38.35 24.18
C ARG A 247 6.41 38.72 23.29
N PHE A 248 6.24 38.70 21.97
CA PHE A 248 7.31 38.98 21.00
C PHE A 248 7.28 40.37 20.43
N LYS A 249 6.47 41.25 20.98
CA LYS A 249 6.37 42.66 20.54
C LYS A 249 7.68 43.40 20.80
N GLY A 250 8.33 43.84 19.68
CA GLY A 250 9.58 44.61 19.74
C GLY A 250 10.87 43.79 19.69
N MET A 251 10.77 42.46 19.60
CA MET A 251 11.95 41.59 19.49
C MET A 251 12.40 41.45 18.02
N ALA A 252 13.70 41.31 17.78
CA ALA A 252 14.25 40.99 16.48
C ALA A 252 13.93 39.52 16.11
N VAL A 253 13.91 39.21 14.78
CA VAL A 253 13.54 37.87 14.31
C VAL A 253 14.41 36.76 14.92
N GLY A 254 15.71 36.98 15.07
CA GLY A 254 16.63 36.04 15.69
C GLY A 254 16.32 35.77 17.17
N GLU A 255 15.89 36.77 17.92
CA GLU A 255 15.50 36.66 19.34
C GLU A 255 14.19 35.87 19.47
N ILE A 256 13.23 36.05 18.53
CA ILE A 256 11.98 35.30 18.49
C ILE A 256 12.26 33.81 18.27
N VAL A 257 13.13 33.49 17.29
CA VAL A 257 13.53 32.11 17.01
C VAL A 257 14.17 31.46 18.24
N SER A 258 15.12 32.13 18.89
CA SER A 258 15.77 31.62 20.10
C SER A 258 14.78 31.39 21.23
N ALA A 259 13.83 32.31 21.44
CA ALA A 259 12.81 32.18 22.49
C ALA A 259 11.83 31.00 22.21
N ILE A 260 11.51 30.73 20.94
CA ILE A 260 10.70 29.56 20.54
C ILE A 260 11.46 28.28 20.86
N PHE A 261 12.73 28.16 20.49
CA PHE A 261 13.56 27.00 20.78
C PHE A 261 13.67 26.73 22.29
N GLU A 262 13.83 27.79 23.09
CA GLU A 262 13.87 27.65 24.53
C GLU A 262 12.54 27.15 25.11
N MET A 263 11.41 27.64 24.62
CA MET A 263 10.09 27.15 25.01
C MET A 263 9.88 25.69 24.67
N ILE A 264 10.29 25.26 23.48
CA ILE A 264 10.20 23.86 23.06
C ILE A 264 11.07 22.97 23.95
N ALA A 265 12.31 23.37 24.22
CA ALA A 265 13.23 22.63 25.09
C ALA A 265 12.67 22.47 26.51
N LYS A 266 12.09 23.52 27.06
CA LYS A 266 11.40 23.49 28.39
C LYS A 266 10.19 22.55 28.34
N GLY A 267 9.38 22.60 27.29
CA GLY A 267 8.24 21.69 27.08
C GLY A 267 8.66 20.23 27.06
N ILE A 268 9.69 19.89 26.29
CA ILE A 268 10.25 18.53 26.23
C ILE A 268 10.73 18.08 27.61
N GLY A 269 11.43 18.96 28.37
CA GLY A 269 11.88 18.65 29.71
C GLY A 269 10.75 18.34 30.70
N ILE A 270 9.62 19.03 30.60
CA ILE A 270 8.42 18.74 31.41
C ILE A 270 7.83 17.39 31.06
N VAL A 271 7.65 17.11 29.76
CA VAL A 271 7.11 15.83 29.30
C VAL A 271 8.00 14.66 29.73
N THR A 272 9.31 14.78 29.58
CA THR A 272 10.27 13.77 30.03
C THR A 272 10.17 13.49 31.53
N LYS A 273 10.05 14.55 32.36
CA LYS A 273 9.85 14.38 33.81
C LYS A 273 8.54 13.67 34.15
N LEU A 274 7.45 13.99 33.46
CA LEU A 274 6.15 13.33 33.62
C LEU A 274 6.22 11.85 33.23
N ILE A 275 6.85 11.53 32.12
CA ILE A 275 7.03 10.15 31.68
C ILE A 275 7.88 9.34 32.66
N MET A 276 9.00 9.92 33.13
CA MET A 276 9.84 9.26 34.13
C MET A 276 9.11 9.08 35.46
N GLY A 277 8.28 10.05 35.86
CA GLY A 277 7.41 9.93 37.03
C GLY A 277 6.40 8.79 36.91
N LEU A 278 5.76 8.65 35.74
CA LEU A 278 4.84 7.56 35.44
C LEU A 278 5.54 6.20 35.45
N ILE A 279 6.71 6.09 34.83
CA ILE A 279 7.51 4.84 34.81
C ILE A 279 7.87 4.43 36.25
N LYS A 280 8.22 5.38 37.12
CA LYS A 280 8.53 5.10 38.53
C LYS A 280 7.34 4.61 39.34
N ILE A 281 6.12 5.02 38.97
CA ILE A 281 4.87 4.54 39.61
C ILE A 281 4.51 3.14 39.13
N ILE A 282 4.71 2.85 37.80
CA ILE A 282 4.32 1.58 37.18
C ILE A 282 5.35 0.48 37.46
N SER A 283 6.62 0.80 37.70
CA SER A 283 7.70 -0.13 38.03
C SER A 283 8.25 0.15 39.45
N PRO A 284 7.52 -0.20 40.52
CA PRO A 284 8.10 -0.15 41.87
C PRO A 284 9.16 -1.25 41.96
N ASN A 285 10.37 -0.87 42.39
CA ASN A 285 11.51 -1.74 42.63
C ASN A 285 11.07 -3.04 43.33
N LYS A 286 11.34 -4.17 42.70
CA LYS A 286 11.49 -5.46 43.40
C LYS A 286 12.88 -5.44 44.05
N THR A 287 12.93 -5.13 45.31
CA THR A 287 14.02 -5.55 46.21
C THR A 287 13.79 -6.98 46.63
#